data_fde1b572fd844e929545269fd6639086
#
_entry.id   fde1b572fd844e929545269fd6639086
#
_cell.length_a   1.000
_cell.length_b   1.000
_cell.length_c   1.000
_cell.angle_alpha   90.00
_cell.angle_beta   90.00
_cell.angle_gamma   90.00
#
_symmetry.space_group_name_H-M   'P 1'
#
loop_
_entity.id
_entity.type
_entity.pdbx_description
1 polymer ?
#
loop_
_entity_poly.entity_id
_entity_poly.type
_entity_poly.pdbx_seq_one_letter_code
_entity_poly.pdbx_strand_id
1 'polypeptide(L)'
;MDYLKIDTQGAELEILKGIGQYRPLLIKIEAHFFSMYKNVPPWHELVDYLYGMNYVLIDWIGIGKHSTRIPAEADMIFIPNFNIEAGKKIILDNHEKFISLMLIFGQLKIVQVILKRLQIKHDKIEQLEDCYFN
;
A
#
# COMPACT_ATOMS: atom_id res chain seq x y z
N MET A 1 13.03 -7.33 -2.55
CA MET A 1 12.07 -6.46 -3.27
C MET A 1 11.33 -5.64 -2.23
N ASP A 2 11.54 -4.33 -2.24
CA ASP A 2 10.96 -3.44 -1.23
C ASP A 2 9.68 -2.76 -1.70
N TYR A 3 9.56 -2.50 -3.00
CA TYR A 3 8.42 -1.85 -3.62
C TYR A 3 7.98 -2.61 -4.87
N LEU A 4 6.67 -2.80 -5.01
CA LEU A 4 6.05 -3.42 -6.18
C LEU A 4 4.97 -2.51 -6.73
N LYS A 5 5.11 -2.11 -8.00
CA LYS A 5 4.07 -1.41 -8.74
C LYS A 5 3.48 -2.36 -9.78
N ILE A 6 2.15 -2.46 -9.82
CA ILE A 6 1.42 -3.27 -10.80
C ILE A 6 0.44 -2.37 -11.55
N ASP A 7 0.61 -2.33 -12.87
CA ASP A 7 -0.20 -1.54 -13.79
C ASP A 7 -0.24 -2.29 -15.13
N THR A 8 -1.06 -3.33 -15.21
CA THR A 8 -1.04 -4.30 -16.31
C THR A 8 -2.37 -4.44 -17.06
N GLN A 9 -3.42 -3.77 -16.58
CA GLN A 9 -4.75 -3.81 -17.20
C GLN A 9 -5.32 -5.24 -17.37
N GLY A 10 -5.19 -6.05 -16.32
CA GLY A 10 -5.84 -7.37 -16.27
C GLY A 10 -5.00 -8.51 -15.69
N ALA A 11 -3.68 -8.36 -15.60
CA ALA A 11 -2.80 -9.41 -15.08
C ALA A 11 -2.41 -9.23 -13.60
N GLU A 12 -3.03 -8.30 -12.89
CA GLU A 12 -2.67 -7.92 -11.52
C GLU A 12 -2.69 -9.13 -10.57
N LEU A 13 -3.76 -9.91 -10.61
CA LEU A 13 -3.91 -11.08 -9.74
C LEU A 13 -2.88 -12.15 -10.03
N GLU A 14 -2.59 -12.40 -11.32
CA GLU A 14 -1.59 -13.39 -11.73
C GLU A 14 -0.17 -12.97 -11.31
N ILE A 15 0.12 -11.68 -11.39
CA ILE A 15 1.40 -11.13 -10.91
C ILE A 15 1.52 -11.33 -9.40
N LEU A 16 0.46 -11.01 -8.64
CA LEU A 16 0.46 -11.24 -7.19
C LEU A 16 0.66 -12.70 -6.82
N LYS A 17 0.04 -13.62 -7.55
CA LYS A 17 0.27 -15.06 -7.35
C LYS A 17 1.71 -15.46 -7.66
N GLY A 18 2.35 -14.79 -8.63
CA GLY A 18 3.71 -15.06 -9.06
C GLY A 18 4.82 -14.55 -8.13
N ILE A 19 4.53 -13.67 -7.18
CA ILE A 19 5.58 -13.14 -6.28
C ILE A 19 6.09 -14.15 -5.27
N GLY A 20 5.40 -15.27 -5.09
CA GLY A 20 5.85 -16.37 -4.24
C GLY A 20 6.05 -15.95 -2.77
N GLN A 21 7.27 -16.11 -2.28
CA GLN A 21 7.63 -15.77 -0.89
C GLN A 21 8.07 -14.32 -0.70
N TYR A 22 8.19 -13.55 -1.78
CA TYR A 22 8.55 -12.15 -1.66
C TYR A 22 7.43 -11.36 -0.97
N ARG A 23 7.83 -10.49 -0.05
CA ARG A 23 6.89 -9.65 0.71
C ARG A 23 7.34 -8.19 0.61
N PRO A 24 6.93 -7.47 -0.45
CA PRO A 24 7.26 -6.05 -0.58
C PRO A 24 6.76 -5.24 0.61
N LEU A 25 7.46 -4.17 0.95
CA LEU A 25 7.06 -3.25 2.02
C LEU A 25 5.91 -2.33 1.61
N LEU A 26 5.76 -2.09 0.32
CA LEU A 26 4.67 -1.32 -0.25
C LEU A 26 4.30 -1.87 -1.63
N ILE A 27 3.01 -2.05 -1.86
CA ILE A 27 2.47 -2.49 -3.15
C ILE A 27 1.49 -1.42 -3.63
N LYS A 28 1.72 -0.93 -4.84
CA LYS A 28 0.82 0.00 -5.53
C LYS A 28 0.21 -0.71 -6.73
N ILE A 29 -1.12 -0.78 -6.77
CA ILE A 29 -1.85 -1.46 -7.84
C ILE A 29 -2.87 -0.50 -8.44
N GLU A 30 -2.87 -0.36 -9.76
CA GLU A 30 -3.98 0.27 -10.46
C GLU A 30 -5.17 -0.69 -10.47
N ALA A 31 -6.26 -0.24 -9.87
CA ALA A 31 -7.48 -1.02 -9.73
C ALA A 31 -8.59 -0.47 -10.61
N HIS A 32 -9.46 -1.37 -11.07
CA HIS A 32 -10.64 -1.02 -11.85
C HIS A 32 -11.90 -1.22 -11.01
N PHE A 33 -12.71 -0.16 -10.87
CA PHE A 33 -13.98 -0.22 -10.13
C PHE A 33 -15.05 -1.01 -10.88
N PHE A 34 -14.98 -0.93 -12.21
CA PHE A 34 -15.80 -1.76 -13.07
C PHE A 34 -14.98 -2.17 -14.29
N SER A 35 -15.33 -3.33 -14.82
CA SER A 35 -14.55 -3.94 -15.91
C SER A 35 -14.79 -3.21 -17.23
N MET A 36 -13.79 -2.48 -17.71
CA MET A 36 -13.77 -1.93 -19.07
C MET A 36 -13.32 -2.96 -20.11
N TYR A 37 -12.64 -4.01 -19.67
CA TYR A 37 -12.09 -5.07 -20.50
C TYR A 37 -12.48 -6.44 -19.96
N LYS A 38 -12.52 -7.44 -20.83
CA LYS A 38 -12.73 -8.84 -20.41
C LYS A 38 -11.57 -9.32 -19.55
N ASN A 39 -11.88 -10.10 -18.52
CA ASN A 39 -10.91 -10.76 -17.64
C ASN A 39 -10.06 -9.85 -16.74
N VAL A 40 -10.47 -8.59 -16.55
CA VAL A 40 -9.85 -7.73 -15.54
C VAL A 40 -10.43 -8.10 -14.18
N PRO A 41 -9.62 -8.47 -13.18
CA PRO A 41 -10.15 -8.76 -11.85
C PRO A 41 -10.74 -7.49 -11.23
N PRO A 42 -11.92 -7.59 -10.58
CA PRO A 42 -12.48 -6.46 -9.87
C PRO A 42 -11.61 -6.10 -8.66
N TRP A 43 -11.63 -4.82 -8.25
CA TRP A 43 -10.79 -4.30 -7.18
C TRP A 43 -10.89 -5.08 -5.87
N HIS A 44 -12.09 -5.55 -5.51
CA HIS A 44 -12.30 -6.27 -4.25
C HIS A 44 -11.64 -7.65 -4.23
N GLU A 45 -11.47 -8.32 -5.37
CA GLU A 45 -10.71 -9.58 -5.44
C GLU A 45 -9.23 -9.35 -5.15
N LEU A 46 -8.66 -8.24 -5.60
CA LEU A 46 -7.27 -7.88 -5.30
C LEU A 46 -7.10 -7.57 -3.80
N VAL A 47 -8.05 -6.85 -3.22
CA VAL A 47 -8.05 -6.55 -1.78
C VAL A 47 -8.14 -7.84 -0.96
N ASP A 48 -9.08 -8.72 -1.29
CA ASP A 48 -9.25 -10.00 -0.60
C ASP A 48 -8.01 -10.89 -0.71
N TYR A 49 -7.43 -10.97 -1.89
CA TYR A 49 -6.22 -11.76 -2.12
C TYR A 49 -5.05 -11.23 -1.27
N LEU A 50 -4.81 -9.92 -1.30
CA LEU A 50 -3.75 -9.31 -0.52
C LEU A 50 -4.00 -9.37 0.99
N TYR A 51 -5.24 -9.25 1.42
CA TYR A 51 -5.59 -9.45 2.83
C TYR A 51 -5.24 -10.87 3.28
N GLY A 52 -5.50 -11.88 2.45
CA GLY A 52 -5.08 -13.27 2.70
C GLY A 52 -3.56 -13.46 2.72
N MET A 53 -2.81 -12.57 2.06
CA MET A 53 -1.34 -12.53 2.09
C MET A 53 -0.77 -11.66 3.23
N ASN A 54 -1.62 -11.23 4.17
CA ASN A 54 -1.24 -10.38 5.30
C ASN A 54 -0.88 -8.93 4.92
N TYR A 55 -1.57 -8.38 3.92
CA TYR A 55 -1.50 -6.97 3.54
C TYR A 55 -2.80 -6.25 3.84
N VAL A 56 -2.73 -4.94 4.04
CA VAL A 56 -3.91 -4.08 4.20
C VAL A 56 -3.88 -2.94 3.21
N LEU A 57 -5.06 -2.57 2.71
CA LEU A 57 -5.26 -1.37 1.90
C LEU A 57 -5.23 -0.15 2.82
N ILE A 58 -4.37 0.83 2.51
CA ILE A 58 -4.24 2.04 3.32
C ILE A 58 -4.64 3.31 2.58
N ASP A 59 -4.65 3.31 1.26
CA ASP A 59 -4.97 4.51 0.50
C ASP A 59 -5.48 4.18 -0.91
N TRP A 60 -6.27 5.09 -1.43
CA TRP A 60 -6.79 5.12 -2.80
C TRP A 60 -6.44 6.45 -3.42
N ILE A 61 -5.60 6.44 -4.46
CA ILE A 61 -5.12 7.65 -5.11
C ILE A 61 -5.74 7.75 -6.49
N GLY A 62 -6.20 8.94 -6.86
CA GLY A 62 -6.70 9.20 -8.22
C GLY A 62 -8.20 9.19 -8.39
N ILE A 63 -8.98 8.87 -7.35
CA ILE A 63 -10.44 8.95 -7.40
C ILE A 63 -10.86 10.41 -7.58
N GLY A 64 -11.64 10.69 -8.64
CA GLY A 64 -12.19 12.02 -8.87
C GLY A 64 -11.23 13.07 -9.40
N LYS A 65 -10.01 12.73 -9.76
CA LYS A 65 -9.03 13.68 -10.32
C LYS A 65 -9.32 14.11 -11.76
N HIS A 66 -10.18 13.40 -12.46
CA HIS A 66 -10.55 13.70 -13.84
C HIS A 66 -12.04 14.00 -13.93
N SER A 67 -12.41 15.26 -13.86
CA SER A 67 -13.80 15.72 -13.86
C SER A 67 -14.58 15.38 -15.15
N THR A 68 -13.89 15.00 -16.22
CA THR A 68 -14.49 14.72 -17.53
C THR A 68 -14.56 13.23 -17.87
N ARG A 69 -14.02 12.35 -17.01
CA ARG A 69 -14.04 10.90 -17.24
C ARG A 69 -14.81 10.19 -16.15
N ILE A 70 -15.50 9.12 -16.52
CA ILE A 70 -16.06 8.19 -15.54
C ILE A 70 -14.88 7.63 -14.73
N PRO A 71 -14.90 7.74 -13.38
CA PRO A 71 -13.79 7.24 -12.55
C PRO A 71 -13.78 5.70 -12.56
N ALA A 72 -13.11 5.12 -13.55
CA ALA A 72 -13.00 3.67 -13.71
C ALA A 72 -11.79 3.08 -13.00
N GLU A 73 -10.82 3.92 -12.65
CA GLU A 73 -9.51 3.49 -12.17
C GLU A 73 -9.07 4.29 -10.94
N ALA A 74 -8.38 3.62 -10.04
CA ALA A 74 -7.68 4.25 -8.92
C ALA A 74 -6.44 3.44 -8.56
N ASP A 75 -5.42 4.12 -8.05
CA ASP A 75 -4.26 3.46 -7.48
C ASP A 75 -4.54 3.08 -6.03
N MET A 76 -4.47 1.80 -5.72
CA MET A 76 -4.55 1.28 -4.36
C MET A 76 -3.14 1.09 -3.79
N ILE A 77 -2.94 1.50 -2.54
CA ILE A 77 -1.70 1.29 -1.81
C ILE A 77 -1.91 0.29 -0.68
N PHE A 78 -1.07 -0.75 -0.66
CA PHE A 78 -1.07 -1.80 0.34
C PHE A 78 0.26 -1.85 1.07
N ILE A 79 0.20 -2.16 2.35
CA ILE A 79 1.37 -2.41 3.20
C ILE A 79 1.16 -3.69 4.00
N PRO A 80 2.24 -4.30 4.58
CA PRO A 80 2.06 -5.42 5.48
C PRO A 80 1.10 -5.07 6.62
N ASN A 81 0.25 -6.01 6.98
CA ASN A 81 -0.77 -5.79 8.00
C ASN A 81 -0.13 -5.65 9.39
N PHE A 82 -0.02 -4.42 9.86
CA PHE A 82 0.59 -4.08 11.14
C PHE A 82 -0.25 -4.48 12.37
N ASN A 83 -1.45 -5.01 12.17
CA ASN A 83 -2.30 -5.51 13.25
C ASN A 83 -2.07 -7.00 13.55
N ILE A 84 -1.33 -7.70 12.72
CA ILE A 84 -1.01 -9.12 12.91
C ILE A 84 0.49 -9.35 12.97
N GLU A 85 0.92 -10.42 13.65
CA GLU A 85 2.33 -10.69 13.92
C GLU A 85 3.19 -10.81 12.65
N ALA A 86 2.69 -11.48 11.61
CA ALA A 86 3.41 -11.64 10.36
C ALA A 86 3.72 -10.31 9.69
N GLY A 87 2.76 -9.40 9.64
CA GLY A 87 2.93 -8.07 9.07
C GLY A 87 3.82 -7.16 9.94
N LYS A 88 3.64 -7.20 11.26
CA LYS A 88 4.51 -6.49 12.21
C LYS A 88 5.97 -6.87 12.02
N LYS A 89 6.26 -8.15 11.88
CA LYS A 89 7.62 -8.65 11.72
C LYS A 89 8.27 -8.09 10.46
N ILE A 90 7.57 -8.09 9.34
CA ILE A 90 8.07 -7.54 8.08
C ILE A 90 8.45 -6.06 8.25
N ILE A 91 7.58 -5.28 8.89
CA ILE A 91 7.82 -3.85 9.13
C ILE A 91 8.99 -3.64 10.09
N LEU A 92 9.03 -4.36 11.21
CA LEU A 92 10.10 -4.24 12.20
C LEU A 92 11.47 -4.62 11.63
N ASP A 93 11.55 -5.68 10.85
CA ASP A 93 12.81 -6.14 10.24
C ASP A 93 13.33 -5.17 9.17
N ASN A 94 12.48 -4.28 8.65
CA ASN A 94 12.81 -3.37 7.56
C ASN A 94 12.33 -1.93 7.83
N HIS A 95 12.29 -1.51 9.09
CA HIS A 95 11.62 -0.27 9.49
C HIS A 95 12.17 0.99 8.81
N GLU A 96 13.47 1.12 8.59
CA GLU A 96 14.07 2.28 7.93
C GLU A 96 13.60 2.40 6.47
N LYS A 97 13.63 1.31 5.72
CA LYS A 97 13.15 1.27 4.33
C LYS A 97 11.64 1.51 4.26
N PHE A 98 10.89 0.90 5.19
CA PHE A 98 9.45 1.07 5.29
C PHE A 98 9.06 2.54 5.50
N ILE A 99 9.69 3.20 6.48
CA ILE A 99 9.46 4.62 6.75
C ILE A 99 9.78 5.47 5.52
N SER A 100 10.91 5.22 4.88
CA SER A 100 11.31 5.96 3.68
C SER A 100 10.30 5.82 2.55
N LEU A 101 9.80 4.61 2.28
CA LEU A 101 8.77 4.37 1.29
C LEU A 101 7.46 5.09 1.65
N MET A 102 7.03 5.00 2.90
CA MET A 102 5.80 5.65 3.35
C MET A 102 5.86 7.17 3.16
N LEU A 103 7.00 7.79 3.44
CA LEU A 103 7.21 9.23 3.23
C LEU A 103 7.22 9.60 1.75
N ILE A 104 7.86 8.80 0.89
CA ILE A 104 7.86 9.00 -0.56
C ILE A 104 6.42 8.99 -1.11
N PHE A 105 5.56 8.12 -0.60
CA PHE A 105 4.16 8.02 -1.01
C PHE A 105 3.21 8.92 -0.21
N GLY A 106 3.73 9.87 0.57
CA GLY A 106 2.91 10.87 1.28
C GLY A 106 2.10 10.32 2.45
N GLN A 107 2.50 9.20 3.04
CA GLN A 107 1.75 8.48 4.07
C GLN A 107 2.21 8.82 5.50
N LEU A 108 2.49 10.10 5.76
CA LEU A 108 3.02 10.55 7.05
C LEU A 108 2.11 10.18 8.23
N LYS A 109 0.80 10.42 8.11
CA LYS A 109 -0.14 10.17 9.21
C LYS A 109 -0.23 8.69 9.57
N ILE A 110 -0.30 7.82 8.56
CA ILE A 110 -0.41 6.39 8.81
C ILE A 110 0.90 5.83 9.38
N VAL A 111 2.05 6.30 8.89
CA VAL A 111 3.34 5.85 9.43
C VAL A 111 3.51 6.27 10.89
N GLN A 112 3.05 7.45 11.27
CA GLN A 112 3.04 7.89 12.68
C GLN A 112 2.24 6.95 13.56
N VAL A 113 1.04 6.57 13.13
CA VAL A 113 0.18 5.61 13.86
C VAL A 113 0.88 4.26 14.00
N ILE A 114 1.49 3.75 12.93
CA ILE A 114 2.19 2.46 12.94
C ILE A 114 3.39 2.50 13.87
N LEU A 115 4.21 3.55 13.80
CA LEU A 115 5.39 3.69 14.67
C LEU A 115 5.00 3.72 16.16
N LYS A 116 3.92 4.41 16.51
CA LYS A 116 3.41 4.41 17.87
C LYS A 116 2.94 3.03 18.32
N ARG A 117 2.19 2.32 17.48
CA ARG A 117 1.71 0.96 17.79
C ARG A 117 2.84 -0.05 17.94
N LEU A 118 3.88 0.06 17.12
CA LEU A 118 5.03 -0.83 17.14
C LEU A 118 6.13 -0.36 18.10
N GLN A 119 5.93 0.79 18.77
CA GLN A 119 6.90 1.38 19.69
C GLN A 119 8.28 1.66 19.05
N ILE A 120 8.24 2.09 17.80
CA ILE A 120 9.45 2.50 17.06
C ILE A 120 9.63 4.00 17.19
N LYS A 121 10.82 4.44 17.62
CA LYS A 121 11.23 5.84 17.62
C LYS A 121 12.03 6.15 16.37
N HIS A 122 11.75 7.29 15.73
CA HIS A 122 12.45 7.70 14.53
C HIS A 122 12.61 9.22 14.50
N ASP A 123 13.82 9.72 14.61
CA ASP A 123 14.15 11.14 14.77
C ASP A 123 13.60 12.02 13.63
N LYS A 124 13.66 11.53 12.38
CA LYS A 124 13.16 12.29 11.23
C LYS A 124 11.64 12.48 11.28
N ILE A 125 10.92 11.49 11.78
CA ILE A 125 9.47 11.60 11.92
C ILE A 125 9.12 12.59 13.02
N GLU A 126 9.82 12.55 14.15
CA GLU A 126 9.65 13.51 15.24
C GLU A 126 9.94 14.93 14.76
N GLN A 127 10.99 15.16 13.99
CA GLN A 127 11.31 16.46 13.39
C GLN A 127 10.22 16.94 12.43
N LEU A 128 9.66 16.06 11.62
CA LEU A 128 8.55 16.39 10.72
C LEU A 128 7.26 16.73 11.49
N GLU A 129 7.00 16.03 12.58
CA GLU A 129 5.88 16.36 13.48
C GLU A 129 6.02 17.78 14.02
N ASP A 130 7.20 18.13 14.49
CA ASP A 130 7.49 19.48 14.99
C ASP A 130 7.31 20.57 13.93
N CYS A 131 7.69 20.27 12.67
CA CYS A 131 7.54 21.22 11.56
C CYS A 131 6.09 21.41 11.10
N TYR A 132 5.25 20.38 11.17
CA TYR A 132 3.88 20.43 10.64
C TYR A 132 2.79 20.66 11.69
N PHE A 133 3.04 20.35 12.95
CA PHE A 133 2.01 20.39 14.02
C PHE A 133 2.34 21.36 15.16
N ASN A 134 3.49 21.98 15.14
CA ASN A 134 3.92 23.04 16.04
C ASN A 134 4.29 24.29 15.24
#